data_a98f918728b9b40dd11a266d0f12f2f1
#
_entry.id   a98f918728b9b40dd11a266d0f12f2f1
#
_cell.length_a   1.000
_cell.length_b   1.000
_cell.length_c   1.000
_cell.angle_alpha   90.00
_cell.angle_beta   90.00
_cell.angle_gamma   90.00
#
_symmetry.space_group_name_H-M   'P 1'
#
loop_
_entity.id
_entity.type
_entity.pdbx_description
1 polymer ?
#
loop_
_entity_poly.entity_id
_entity_poly.type
_entity_poly.pdbx_seq_one_letter_code
_entity_poly.pdbx_strand_id
1 'polypeptide(L)'
;MATNREKFLIKNTLICLLKAVEGKVTTVELRNDNSVTGTIDHVDGFMCISMSNVCFKTMAGKMTNFESFYVQGPHIRYVQIPDEIDMRKAMEYEVNKERILRARMQKCLRQAAMKKMQKRQKQSLKMEKEESNKSEEKT
;
A
#
# COMPACT_ATOMS: atom_id res chain seq x y z
N MET A 1 1.95 -12.86 3.29
CA MET A 1 2.18 -11.91 4.40
C MET A 1 3.68 -11.71 4.59
N ALA A 2 4.11 -10.46 4.74
CA ALA A 2 5.54 -10.18 4.99
C ALA A 2 5.96 -10.69 6.38
N THR A 3 7.10 -11.37 6.45
CA THR A 3 7.71 -11.83 7.69
C THR A 3 8.16 -10.64 8.56
N ASN A 4 8.41 -10.87 9.84
CA ASN A 4 8.94 -9.82 10.72
C ASN A 4 10.29 -9.27 10.24
N ARG A 5 11.13 -10.15 9.63
CA ARG A 5 12.40 -9.76 9.03
C ARG A 5 12.22 -8.86 7.81
N GLU A 6 11.28 -9.19 6.92
CA GLU A 6 10.95 -8.34 5.77
C GLU A 6 10.43 -6.96 6.20
N LYS A 7 9.54 -6.91 7.17
CA LYS A 7 9.03 -5.64 7.73
C LYS A 7 10.15 -4.79 8.32
N PHE A 8 11.11 -5.41 9.00
CA PHE A 8 12.29 -4.74 9.52
C PHE A 8 13.15 -4.17 8.39
N LEU A 9 13.44 -4.95 7.36
CA LEU A 9 14.25 -4.52 6.21
C LEU A 9 13.58 -3.38 5.44
N ILE A 10 12.28 -3.46 5.20
CA ILE A 10 11.52 -2.40 4.52
C ILE A 10 11.63 -1.07 5.30
N LYS A 11 11.55 -1.10 6.63
CA LYS A 11 11.59 0.12 7.45
C LYS A 11 12.99 0.70 7.67
N ASN A 12 14.01 -0.12 7.63
CA ASN A 12 15.36 0.26 8.01
C ASN A 12 16.36 0.30 6.86
N THR A 13 15.90 0.09 5.62
CA THR A 13 16.71 0.15 4.41
C THR A 13 16.00 0.95 3.32
N LEU A 14 16.70 1.23 2.22
CA LEU A 14 16.12 1.90 1.05
C LEU A 14 15.08 1.06 0.29
N ILE A 15 14.76 -0.14 0.73
CA ILE A 15 13.67 -0.95 0.18
C ILE A 15 12.32 -0.22 0.30
N CYS A 16 12.13 0.60 1.33
CA CYS A 16 10.95 1.47 1.44
C CYS A 16 10.77 2.39 0.22
N LEU A 17 11.84 2.85 -0.37
CA LEU A 17 11.79 3.65 -1.61
C LEU A 17 11.35 2.81 -2.81
N LEU A 18 11.86 1.59 -2.94
CA LEU A 18 11.41 0.66 -3.99
C LEU A 18 9.93 0.28 -3.83
N LYS A 19 9.46 0.10 -2.60
CA LYS A 19 8.03 -0.08 -2.31
C LYS A 19 7.18 1.10 -2.76
N ALA A 20 7.70 2.31 -2.65
CA ALA A 20 7.01 3.51 -3.12
C ALA A 20 6.92 3.61 -4.65
N VAL A 21 7.78 2.89 -5.38
CA VAL A 21 7.76 2.81 -6.85
C VAL A 21 6.79 1.74 -7.37
N GLU A 22 6.20 0.91 -6.51
CA GLU A 22 5.17 -0.05 -6.92
C GLU A 22 4.03 0.64 -7.69
N GLY A 23 3.60 0.04 -8.79
CA GLY A 23 2.60 0.60 -9.70
C GLY A 23 3.15 1.60 -10.73
N LYS A 24 4.45 1.89 -10.72
CA LYS A 24 5.10 2.80 -11.68
C LYS A 24 5.93 2.04 -12.71
N VAL A 25 6.06 2.64 -13.88
CA VAL A 25 6.97 2.14 -14.92
C VAL A 25 8.38 2.65 -14.62
N THR A 26 9.32 1.74 -14.56
CA THR A 26 10.72 2.10 -14.34
C THR A 26 11.67 1.09 -15.01
N THR A 27 12.95 1.42 -15.00
CA THR A 27 14.01 0.57 -15.54
C THR A 27 14.87 0.02 -14.41
N VAL A 28 15.08 -1.29 -14.44
CA VAL A 28 15.97 -2.01 -13.54
C VAL A 28 17.21 -2.44 -14.32
N GLU A 29 18.37 -1.96 -13.90
CA GLU A 29 19.65 -2.37 -14.47
C GLU A 29 20.18 -3.61 -13.73
N LEU A 30 20.55 -4.61 -14.50
CA LEU A 30 21.09 -5.86 -13.98
C LEU A 30 22.62 -5.85 -13.98
N ARG A 31 23.23 -6.71 -13.17
CA ARG A 31 24.69 -6.79 -13.06
C ARG A 31 25.39 -7.32 -14.31
N ASN A 32 24.68 -7.99 -15.20
CA ASN A 32 25.17 -8.51 -16.48
C ASN A 32 24.99 -7.50 -17.64
N ASP A 33 24.81 -6.21 -17.33
CA ASP A 33 24.60 -5.12 -18.28
C ASP A 33 23.34 -5.26 -19.15
N ASN A 34 22.40 -6.10 -18.74
CA ASN A 34 21.06 -6.14 -19.29
C ASN A 34 20.16 -5.18 -18.53
N SER A 35 19.11 -4.70 -19.16
CA SER A 35 18.12 -3.83 -18.53
C SER A 35 16.70 -4.35 -18.72
N VAL A 36 15.87 -4.09 -17.74
CA VAL A 36 14.46 -4.50 -17.69
C VAL A 36 13.61 -3.28 -17.45
N THR A 37 12.78 -2.92 -18.41
CA THR A 37 11.86 -1.78 -18.29
C THR A 37 10.44 -2.29 -18.26
N GLY A 38 9.65 -1.88 -17.26
CA GLY A 38 8.26 -2.28 -17.13
C GLY A 38 7.62 -1.73 -15.86
N THR A 39 6.41 -2.13 -15.60
CA THR A 39 5.67 -1.75 -14.39
C THR A 39 6.09 -2.64 -13.23
N ILE A 40 6.47 -2.05 -12.10
CA ILE A 40 6.72 -2.80 -10.86
C ILE A 40 5.38 -3.16 -10.22
N ASP A 41 5.10 -4.45 -10.09
CA ASP A 41 3.89 -4.94 -9.43
C ASP A 41 4.11 -5.10 -7.92
N HIS A 42 5.23 -5.71 -7.54
CA HIS A 42 5.54 -5.98 -6.14
C HIS A 42 7.04 -6.00 -5.87
N VAL A 43 7.42 -5.50 -4.72
CA VAL A 43 8.78 -5.56 -4.18
C VAL A 43 8.73 -6.22 -2.81
N ASP A 44 9.56 -7.24 -2.57
CA ASP A 44 9.68 -7.86 -1.27
C ASP A 44 10.78 -7.21 -0.39
N GLY A 45 10.88 -7.66 0.87
CA GLY A 45 11.88 -7.17 1.79
C GLY A 45 13.33 -7.58 1.48
N PHE A 46 13.54 -8.45 0.51
CA PHE A 46 14.85 -8.91 0.03
C PHE A 46 15.26 -8.29 -1.30
N MET A 47 14.53 -7.25 -1.74
CA MET A 47 14.76 -6.53 -2.99
C MET A 47 14.47 -7.36 -4.24
N CYS A 48 13.66 -8.43 -4.13
CA CYS A 48 13.16 -9.13 -5.30
C CYS A 48 11.98 -8.35 -5.89
N ILE A 49 11.96 -8.20 -7.20
CA ILE A 49 11.00 -7.36 -7.91
C ILE A 49 10.20 -8.19 -8.90
N SER A 50 8.87 -8.16 -8.79
CA SER A 50 7.95 -8.66 -9.80
C SER A 50 7.52 -7.51 -10.70
N MET A 51 7.57 -7.72 -12.00
CA MET A 51 7.25 -6.70 -13.00
C MET A 51 6.30 -7.26 -14.05
N SER A 52 5.48 -6.39 -14.62
CA SER A 52 4.58 -6.69 -15.74
C SER A 52 4.83 -5.76 -16.93
N ASN A 53 4.39 -6.19 -18.12
CA ASN A 53 4.55 -5.47 -19.38
C ASN A 53 6.02 -5.06 -19.62
N VAL A 54 6.92 -6.04 -19.58
CA VAL A 54 8.35 -5.85 -19.50
C VAL A 54 9.00 -5.89 -20.88
N CYS A 55 9.85 -4.91 -21.15
CA CYS A 55 10.81 -4.93 -22.24
C CYS A 55 12.20 -5.26 -21.68
N PHE A 56 12.70 -6.44 -22.00
CA PHE A 56 14.04 -6.90 -21.63
C PHE A 56 15.02 -6.54 -22.75
N LYS A 57 16.04 -5.75 -22.43
CA LYS A 57 17.09 -5.35 -23.35
C LYS A 57 18.41 -5.99 -22.94
N THR A 58 19.00 -6.73 -23.85
CA THR A 58 20.35 -7.31 -23.66
C THR A 58 21.44 -6.28 -23.93
N MET A 59 22.63 -6.53 -23.40
CA MET A 59 23.84 -5.75 -23.69
C MET A 59 24.10 -5.61 -25.20
N ALA A 60 23.78 -6.63 -26.01
CA ALA A 60 23.90 -6.60 -27.48
C ALA A 60 22.80 -5.75 -28.18
N GLY A 61 21.89 -5.14 -27.42
CA GLY A 61 20.81 -4.31 -27.97
C GLY A 61 19.56 -5.09 -28.41
N LYS A 62 19.52 -6.42 -28.23
CA LYS A 62 18.34 -7.21 -28.53
C LYS A 62 17.26 -6.94 -27.49
N MET A 63 16.05 -6.62 -27.97
CA MET A 63 14.87 -6.39 -27.14
C MET A 63 13.92 -7.59 -27.21
N THR A 64 13.36 -7.98 -26.08
CA THR A 64 12.35 -9.03 -25.96
C THR A 64 11.29 -8.60 -24.98
N ASN A 65 10.01 -8.75 -25.34
CA ASN A 65 8.90 -8.38 -24.46
C ASN A 65 8.38 -9.60 -23.71
N PHE A 66 8.07 -9.41 -22.43
CA PHE A 66 7.46 -10.40 -21.55
C PHE A 66 6.25 -9.80 -20.85
N GLU A 67 5.20 -10.59 -20.66
CA GLU A 67 4.02 -10.15 -19.89
C GLU A 67 4.34 -10.04 -18.39
N SER A 68 5.16 -10.96 -17.89
CA SER A 68 5.57 -11.02 -16.50
C SER A 68 7.05 -11.35 -16.40
N PHE A 69 7.75 -10.68 -15.49
CA PHE A 69 9.17 -10.87 -15.24
C PHE A 69 9.49 -10.76 -13.76
N TYR A 70 10.36 -11.63 -13.27
CA TYR A 70 10.80 -11.65 -11.88
C TYR A 70 12.31 -11.46 -11.79
N VAL A 71 12.73 -10.48 -10.99
CA VAL A 71 14.15 -10.15 -10.77
C VAL A 71 14.51 -10.42 -9.32
N GLN A 72 15.54 -11.22 -9.10
CA GLN A 72 16.07 -11.45 -7.76
C GLN A 72 17.02 -10.30 -7.35
N GLY A 73 16.94 -9.88 -6.09
CA GLY A 73 17.74 -8.78 -5.55
C GLY A 73 19.24 -8.85 -5.86
N PRO A 74 19.94 -10.01 -5.69
CA PRO A 74 21.37 -10.13 -5.98
C PRO A 74 21.77 -9.83 -7.41
N HIS A 75 20.85 -9.93 -8.37
CA HIS A 75 21.12 -9.66 -9.78
C HIS A 75 20.91 -8.19 -10.15
N ILE A 76 20.36 -7.38 -9.27
CA ILE A 76 20.09 -5.96 -9.50
C ILE A 76 21.35 -5.14 -9.24
N ARG A 77 21.72 -4.30 -10.20
CA ARG A 77 22.77 -3.30 -10.04
C ARG A 77 22.18 -2.04 -9.43
N TYR A 78 21.14 -1.47 -10.04
CA TYR A 78 20.37 -0.35 -9.52
C TYR A 78 18.98 -0.31 -10.16
N VAL A 79 18.09 0.44 -9.54
CA VAL A 79 16.74 0.72 -10.03
C VAL A 79 16.61 2.22 -10.25
N GLN A 80 16.15 2.63 -11.43
CA GLN A 80 15.88 4.04 -11.70
C GLN A 80 14.61 4.46 -10.93
N ILE A 81 14.69 5.57 -10.24
CA ILE A 81 13.53 6.15 -9.56
C ILE A 81 12.93 7.20 -10.49
N PRO A 82 11.64 7.12 -10.85
CA PRO A 82 10.98 8.13 -11.67
C PRO A 82 11.06 9.53 -11.03
N ASP A 83 11.33 10.56 -11.84
CA ASP A 83 11.46 11.96 -11.38
C ASP A 83 10.16 12.51 -10.76
N GLU A 84 9.02 11.90 -11.06
CA GLU A 84 7.72 12.24 -10.49
C GLU A 84 7.62 11.92 -8.99
N ILE A 85 8.52 11.09 -8.46
CA ILE A 85 8.49 10.64 -7.07
C ILE A 85 9.39 11.53 -6.22
N ASP A 86 8.79 12.23 -5.26
CA ASP A 86 9.52 12.84 -4.16
C ASP A 86 10.02 11.73 -3.22
N MET A 87 11.29 11.35 -3.37
CA MET A 87 11.91 10.22 -2.66
C MET A 87 11.77 10.34 -1.14
N ARG A 88 11.95 11.55 -0.58
CA ARG A 88 11.86 11.76 0.87
C ARG A 88 10.44 11.50 1.39
N LYS A 89 9.44 12.10 0.77
CA LYS A 89 8.03 11.92 1.15
C LYS A 89 7.57 10.48 0.94
N ALA A 90 8.01 9.86 -0.15
CA ALA A 90 7.69 8.47 -0.44
C ALA A 90 8.25 7.51 0.62
N MET A 91 9.51 7.69 1.05
CA MET A 91 10.11 6.92 2.13
C MET A 91 9.43 7.16 3.47
N GLU A 92 9.16 8.40 3.84
CA GLU A 92 8.44 8.76 5.07
C GLU A 92 7.05 8.13 5.10
N TYR A 93 6.34 8.13 3.99
CA TYR A 93 5.03 7.50 3.87
C TYR A 93 5.12 5.98 4.09
N GLU A 94 6.01 5.29 3.40
CA GLU A 94 6.14 3.83 3.51
C GLU A 94 6.56 3.38 4.92
N VAL A 95 7.50 4.08 5.54
CA VAL A 95 7.92 3.80 6.93
C VAL A 95 6.77 4.01 7.92
N ASN A 96 5.95 5.04 7.72
CA ASN A 96 4.85 5.36 8.62
C ASN A 96 3.50 4.73 8.21
N LYS A 97 3.43 4.03 7.11
CA LYS A 97 2.21 3.48 6.51
C LYS A 97 1.35 2.69 7.50
N GLU A 98 1.95 1.77 8.24
CA GLU A 98 1.21 0.99 9.25
C GLU A 98 0.61 1.88 10.35
N ARG A 99 1.36 2.88 10.81
CA ARG A 99 0.89 3.83 11.83
C ARG A 99 -0.27 4.67 11.31
N ILE A 100 -0.18 5.14 10.06
CA ILE A 100 -1.24 5.90 9.39
C ILE A 100 -2.49 5.04 9.20
N LEU A 101 -2.35 3.81 8.74
CA LEU A 101 -3.46 2.88 8.55
C LEU A 101 -4.15 2.53 9.86
N ARG A 102 -3.40 2.27 10.94
CA ARG A 102 -3.95 2.03 12.28
C ARG A 102 -4.74 3.23 12.79
N ALA A 103 -4.21 4.44 12.64
CA ALA A 103 -4.88 5.67 13.04
C ALA A 103 -6.19 5.90 12.26
N ARG A 104 -6.17 5.66 10.93
CA ARG A 104 -7.38 5.74 10.08
C ARG A 104 -8.43 4.70 10.50
N MET A 105 -8.03 3.47 10.76
CA MET A 105 -8.93 2.40 11.20
C MET A 105 -9.57 2.74 12.56
N GLN A 106 -8.79 3.20 13.54
CA GLN A 106 -9.32 3.63 14.84
C GLN A 106 -10.31 4.78 14.71
N LYS A 107 -10.02 5.77 13.85
CA LYS A 107 -10.95 6.88 13.59
C LYS A 107 -12.26 6.39 12.98
N CYS A 108 -12.20 5.46 12.03
CA CYS A 108 -13.37 4.85 11.41
C CYS A 108 -14.22 4.08 12.44
N LEU A 109 -13.60 3.26 13.28
CA LEU A 109 -14.28 2.51 14.36
C LEU A 109 -14.95 3.44 15.38
N ARG A 110 -14.28 4.53 15.79
CA ARG A 110 -14.87 5.54 16.68
C ARG A 110 -16.10 6.20 16.06
N GLN A 111 -16.02 6.58 14.79
CA GLN A 111 -17.16 7.16 14.06
C GLN A 111 -18.33 6.18 13.94
N ALA A 112 -18.08 4.92 13.65
CA ALA A 112 -19.09 3.88 13.57
C ALA A 112 -19.76 3.64 14.94
N ALA A 113 -18.98 3.60 16.02
CA ALA A 113 -19.49 3.50 17.38
C ALA A 113 -20.38 4.69 17.78
N MET A 114 -19.94 5.90 17.46
CA MET A 114 -20.72 7.12 17.69
C MET A 114 -22.07 7.10 16.94
N LYS A 115 -22.06 6.73 15.67
CA LYS A 115 -23.30 6.59 14.87
C LYS A 115 -24.25 5.55 15.47
N LYS A 116 -23.70 4.43 15.96
CA LYS A 116 -24.49 3.38 16.60
C LYS A 116 -25.11 3.84 17.92
N MET A 117 -24.37 4.58 18.75
CA MET A 117 -24.91 5.21 19.97
C MET A 117 -26.02 6.20 19.68
N GLN A 118 -25.82 7.12 18.73
CA GLN A 118 -26.83 8.10 18.33
C GLN A 118 -28.11 7.43 17.82
N LYS A 119 -27.98 6.31 17.07
CA LYS A 119 -29.13 5.56 16.59
C LYS A 119 -29.91 4.92 17.76
N ARG A 120 -29.20 4.36 18.74
CA ARG A 120 -29.84 3.80 19.96
C ARG A 120 -30.57 4.88 20.77
N GLN A 121 -29.94 6.04 21.00
CA GLN A 121 -30.58 7.14 21.72
C GLN A 121 -31.83 7.65 21.00
N LYS A 122 -31.79 7.77 19.67
CA LYS A 122 -33.00 8.16 18.89
C LYS A 122 -34.11 7.11 18.98
N GLN A 123 -33.78 5.83 19.06
CA GLN A 123 -34.78 4.76 19.25
C GLN A 123 -35.41 4.81 20.65
N SER A 124 -34.60 4.97 21.71
CA SER A 124 -35.11 5.12 23.08
C SER A 124 -36.05 6.30 23.22
N LEU A 125 -35.64 7.47 22.68
CA LEU A 125 -36.51 8.68 22.71
C LEU A 125 -37.82 8.51 21.91
N LYS A 126 -37.85 7.69 20.87
CA LYS A 126 -39.09 7.36 20.18
C LYS A 126 -40.01 6.46 21.00
N MET A 127 -39.45 5.46 21.67
CA MET A 127 -40.21 4.54 22.52
C MET A 127 -40.82 5.29 23.69
N GLU A 128 -40.09 6.18 24.36
CA GLU A 128 -40.57 7.03 25.46
C GLU A 128 -41.73 7.93 25.02
N LYS A 129 -41.67 8.49 23.81
CA LYS A 129 -42.76 9.31 23.24
C LYS A 129 -44.01 8.50 22.89
N GLU A 130 -43.85 7.27 22.44
CA GLU A 130 -44.97 6.36 22.12
C GLU A 130 -45.65 5.85 23.40
N GLU A 131 -44.90 5.65 24.47
CA GLU A 131 -45.46 5.27 25.79
C GLU A 131 -46.20 6.45 26.45
N SER A 132 -45.68 7.68 26.36
CA SER A 132 -46.38 8.88 26.91
C SER A 132 -47.69 9.16 26.18
N ASN A 133 -47.74 9.03 24.85
CA ASN A 133 -48.97 9.22 24.09
C ASN A 133 -50.04 8.12 24.39
N LYS A 134 -49.63 6.90 24.67
CA LYS A 134 -50.54 5.83 25.04
C LYS A 134 -51.15 5.98 26.46
N SER A 135 -50.47 6.71 27.35
CA SER A 135 -50.97 7.00 28.69
C SER A 135 -51.98 8.15 28.68
N GLU A 136 -51.89 9.08 27.75
CA GLU A 136 -52.86 10.20 27.58
C GLU A 136 -54.17 9.76 26.91
N GLU A 137 -54.16 8.76 26.04
CA GLU A 137 -55.37 8.22 25.41
C GLU A 137 -56.23 7.32 26.32
N LYS A 138 -55.73 6.94 27.50
CA LYS A 138 -56.45 6.09 28.45
C LYS A 138 -57.12 6.84 29.63
N THR A 139 -57.05 8.14 29.61
CA THR A 139 -57.71 9.03 30.58
C THR A 139 -58.86 9.73 29.94
#